data_e69327bab4a0a3868d80ebc908508d37
#
_entry.id   e69327bab4a0a3868d80ebc908508d37
#
_cell.length_a   1.000
_cell.length_b   1.000
_cell.length_c   1.000
_cell.angle_alpha   90.00
_cell.angle_beta   90.00
_cell.angle_gamma   90.00
#
_symmetry.space_group_name_H-M   'P 1'
#
loop_
_entity.id
_entity.type
_entity.pdbx_description
1 polymer ?
#
loop_
_entity_poly.entity_id
_entity_poly.type
_entity_poly.pdbx_seq_one_letter_code
_entity_poly.pdbx_strand_id
1 'polypeptide(L)'
;MPNELLLTAPRAIRIAPYDDQILGTGEVRAHAIASGISHGTELALYRGDATFDSKRFDLDLRQFVEDAETQPYPMRLGYEWVGRVRAVGPDVRGIEVGDRVHLTLPHRETHTVTIADELGAPWLVLPKEVDSDRATLLQSVAIALQAVHDARLKVGDRVAIFGLGAFGLLAVQLSRLSGASWVAAVDPVAGRRELATSFGADYTLDPDSCDVGRAIKLAAGSGGPDVAIEFSGRFAALREAMRCVALAGTVVAAGFYIGDAGSDLRLGEEFHHNRLTLVGSMSGWGAPHREPGWDRRRLRATALDLLAHSRLDVDAFITHRVPFPQAAEAYQLIDRRPGKSLRVVLTY
;
A
#
# COMPACT_ATOMS: atom_id res chain seq x y z
N MET A 1 7.40 20.39 -23.13
CA MET A 1 7.64 18.97 -22.81
C MET A 1 7.27 18.76 -21.35
N PRO A 2 6.44 17.79 -21.03
CA PRO A 2 6.16 17.45 -19.63
C PRO A 2 7.35 16.79 -18.96
N ASN A 3 7.32 16.72 -17.62
CA ASN A 3 8.37 16.15 -16.79
C ASN A 3 7.93 14.88 -16.08
N GLU A 4 8.88 13.96 -15.88
CA GLU A 4 8.70 12.74 -15.10
C GLU A 4 9.73 12.62 -13.98
N LEU A 5 9.39 11.84 -12.95
CA LEU A 5 10.28 11.51 -11.85
C LEU A 5 11.03 10.21 -12.17
N LEU A 6 12.35 10.30 -12.11
CA LEU A 6 13.24 9.15 -12.29
C LEU A 6 14.10 8.94 -11.05
N LEU A 7 14.18 7.72 -10.60
CA LEU A 7 15.22 7.25 -9.70
C LEU A 7 16.41 6.81 -10.54
N THR A 8 17.50 7.58 -10.53
CA THR A 8 18.68 7.37 -11.40
C THR A 8 19.77 6.53 -10.75
N ALA A 9 19.75 6.43 -9.44
CA ALA A 9 20.60 5.58 -8.59
C ALA A 9 19.96 5.53 -7.19
N PRO A 10 20.41 4.69 -6.27
CA PRO A 10 19.95 4.72 -4.88
C PRO A 10 19.98 6.12 -4.30
N ARG A 11 18.86 6.58 -3.76
CA ARG A 11 18.64 7.93 -3.17
C ARG A 11 18.82 9.11 -4.13
N ALA A 12 18.83 8.88 -5.45
CA ALA A 12 19.05 9.92 -6.46
C ALA A 12 17.78 10.12 -7.32
N ILE A 13 16.90 11.02 -6.88
CA ILE A 13 15.72 11.45 -7.65
C ILE A 13 16.13 12.57 -8.62
N ARG A 14 15.66 12.45 -9.85
CA ARG A 14 15.78 13.45 -10.90
C ARG A 14 14.41 13.71 -11.53
N ILE A 15 14.09 14.98 -11.74
CA ILE A 15 12.99 15.40 -12.60
C ILE A 15 13.56 15.62 -13.99
N ALA A 16 13.01 14.97 -15.00
CA ALA A 16 13.51 15.00 -16.37
C ALA A 16 12.36 15.19 -17.37
N PRO A 17 12.59 15.97 -18.44
CA PRO A 17 11.62 16.10 -19.50
C PRO A 17 11.49 14.78 -20.28
N TYR A 18 10.30 14.54 -20.83
CA TYR A 18 10.04 13.42 -21.73
C TYR A 18 9.12 13.85 -22.89
N ASP A 19 9.14 13.08 -23.98
CA ASP A 19 8.23 13.28 -25.09
C ASP A 19 6.89 12.60 -24.78
N ASP A 20 5.82 13.39 -24.81
CA ASP A 20 4.47 12.87 -24.62
C ASP A 20 4.04 12.14 -25.91
N GLN A 21 3.44 10.96 -25.76
CA GLN A 21 3.00 10.19 -26.92
C GLN A 21 1.83 10.89 -27.65
N ILE A 22 1.70 10.64 -28.96
CA ILE A 22 0.55 11.12 -29.74
C ILE A 22 -0.70 10.40 -29.24
N LEU A 23 -1.78 11.14 -29.00
CA LEU A 23 -3.05 10.58 -28.54
C LEU A 23 -3.67 9.68 -29.62
N GLY A 24 -3.88 8.41 -29.31
CA GLY A 24 -4.57 7.46 -30.15
C GLY A 24 -6.11 7.59 -30.06
N THR A 25 -6.83 6.93 -30.98
CA THR A 25 -8.30 7.04 -31.10
C THR A 25 -9.03 6.47 -29.85
N GLY A 26 -8.47 5.43 -29.22
CA GLY A 26 -9.01 4.78 -28.00
C GLY A 26 -8.33 5.23 -26.71
N GLU A 27 -7.62 6.36 -26.71
CA GLU A 27 -6.82 6.81 -25.58
C GLU A 27 -7.35 8.10 -24.93
N VAL A 28 -7.01 8.27 -23.67
CA VAL A 28 -7.27 9.48 -22.89
C VAL A 28 -5.96 10.03 -22.37
N ARG A 29 -5.78 11.36 -22.53
CA ARG A 29 -4.67 12.09 -21.89
C ARG A 29 -5.17 12.85 -20.68
N ALA A 30 -4.52 12.63 -19.55
CA ALA A 30 -4.77 13.38 -18.33
C ALA A 30 -3.50 14.09 -17.85
N HIS A 31 -3.68 15.27 -17.28
CA HIS A 31 -2.64 16.05 -16.62
C HIS A 31 -2.72 15.85 -15.11
N ALA A 32 -1.59 15.72 -14.45
CA ALA A 32 -1.50 15.53 -13.02
C ALA A 32 -2.15 16.68 -12.23
N ILE A 33 -2.77 16.32 -11.14
CA ILE A 33 -3.22 17.23 -10.07
C ILE A 33 -2.40 16.93 -8.82
N ALA A 34 -2.32 15.64 -8.46
CA ALA A 34 -1.63 15.18 -7.27
C ALA A 34 -1.15 13.74 -7.45
N SER A 35 -0.10 13.36 -6.74
CA SER A 35 0.29 11.95 -6.61
C SER A 35 0.88 11.67 -5.24
N GLY A 36 0.57 10.48 -4.69
CA GLY A 36 0.98 10.10 -3.34
C GLY A 36 2.22 9.23 -3.33
N ILE A 37 3.21 9.56 -2.51
CA ILE A 37 4.41 8.73 -2.33
C ILE A 37 4.12 7.60 -1.33
N SER A 38 4.46 6.37 -1.69
CA SER A 38 4.37 5.21 -0.82
C SER A 38 5.61 5.08 0.07
N HIS A 39 5.40 5.08 1.39
CA HIS A 39 6.48 5.01 2.37
C HIS A 39 7.11 3.60 2.53
N GLY A 40 6.46 2.56 2.02
CA GLY A 40 7.00 1.19 2.02
C GLY A 40 7.76 0.91 0.74
N THR A 41 7.02 0.53 -0.30
CA THR A 41 7.57 0.04 -1.57
C THR A 41 8.49 1.04 -2.26
N GLU A 42 8.05 2.30 -2.40
CA GLU A 42 8.87 3.29 -3.09
C GLU A 42 10.13 3.67 -2.33
N LEU A 43 10.07 3.71 -0.99
CA LEU A 43 11.26 3.96 -0.17
C LEU A 43 12.25 2.79 -0.21
N ALA A 44 11.77 1.56 -0.32
CA ALA A 44 12.63 0.40 -0.53
C ALA A 44 13.41 0.51 -1.84
N LEU A 45 12.71 0.84 -2.94
CA LEU A 45 13.32 1.10 -4.24
C LEU A 45 14.28 2.30 -4.19
N TYR A 46 13.84 3.40 -3.56
CA TYR A 46 14.65 4.61 -3.39
C TYR A 46 15.97 4.36 -2.66
N ARG A 47 15.97 3.48 -1.65
CA ARG A 47 17.18 3.12 -0.90
C ARG A 47 18.10 2.17 -1.65
N GLY A 48 17.61 1.48 -2.67
CA GLY A 48 18.32 0.41 -3.36
C GLY A 48 18.35 -0.88 -2.54
N ASP A 49 17.36 -1.08 -1.68
CA ASP A 49 17.24 -2.26 -0.81
C ASP A 49 16.37 -3.36 -1.45
N ALA A 50 15.87 -3.13 -2.67
CA ALA A 50 14.92 -4.04 -3.28
C ALA A 50 15.60 -5.26 -3.92
N THR A 51 14.92 -6.41 -3.84
CA THR A 51 15.34 -7.68 -4.46
C THR A 51 15.51 -7.60 -5.99
N PHE A 52 15.02 -6.52 -6.60
CA PHE A 52 15.02 -6.30 -8.05
C PHE A 52 16.35 -5.87 -8.64
N ASP A 53 17.37 -5.60 -7.83
CA ASP A 53 18.67 -5.11 -8.32
C ASP A 53 19.44 -6.16 -9.13
N SER A 54 19.18 -7.45 -8.89
CA SER A 54 19.83 -8.57 -9.59
C SER A 54 18.84 -9.66 -10.02
N LYS A 55 17.53 -9.46 -9.78
CA LYS A 55 16.51 -10.48 -10.04
C LYS A 55 15.32 -9.88 -10.73
N ARG A 56 14.74 -10.61 -11.66
CA ARG A 56 13.39 -10.33 -12.19
C ARG A 56 12.40 -11.38 -11.73
N PHE A 57 11.15 -10.99 -11.61
CA PHE A 57 10.08 -11.95 -11.35
C PHE A 57 9.57 -12.54 -12.65
N ASP A 58 9.72 -13.84 -12.81
CA ASP A 58 9.20 -14.60 -13.94
C ASP A 58 7.71 -14.88 -13.71
N LEU A 59 6.85 -14.31 -14.57
CA LEU A 59 5.40 -14.42 -14.41
C LEU A 59 4.88 -15.82 -14.75
N ASP A 60 5.54 -16.55 -15.64
CA ASP A 60 5.13 -17.90 -16.04
C ASP A 60 5.53 -18.93 -14.99
N LEU A 61 6.74 -18.83 -14.48
CA LEU A 61 7.26 -19.70 -13.42
C LEU A 61 6.81 -19.23 -12.02
N ARG A 62 6.34 -18.00 -11.87
CA ARG A 62 5.96 -17.38 -10.57
C ARG A 62 7.09 -17.40 -9.55
N GLN A 63 8.32 -17.14 -9.99
CA GLN A 63 9.52 -17.11 -9.13
C GLN A 63 10.47 -15.98 -9.53
N PHE A 64 11.31 -15.56 -8.57
CA PHE A 64 12.43 -14.70 -8.85
C PHE A 64 13.55 -15.50 -9.49
N VAL A 65 14.06 -15.01 -10.61
CA VAL A 65 15.20 -15.58 -11.33
C VAL A 65 16.33 -14.56 -11.36
N GLU A 66 17.57 -15.04 -11.24
CA GLU A 66 18.76 -14.20 -11.43
C GLU A 66 18.76 -13.63 -12.84
N ASP A 67 19.03 -12.34 -12.96
CA ASP A 67 19.09 -11.65 -14.24
C ASP A 67 20.27 -10.67 -14.22
N ALA A 68 21.41 -11.14 -14.73
CA ALA A 68 22.65 -10.37 -14.77
C ALA A 68 22.58 -9.16 -15.72
N GLU A 69 21.57 -9.11 -16.60
CA GLU A 69 21.35 -7.99 -17.52
C GLU A 69 20.39 -6.94 -16.95
N THR A 70 19.81 -7.22 -15.78
CA THR A 70 18.93 -6.26 -15.11
C THR A 70 19.68 -4.96 -14.81
N GLN A 71 19.23 -3.89 -15.43
CA GLN A 71 19.66 -2.54 -15.09
C GLN A 71 18.47 -1.85 -14.40
N PRO A 72 18.46 -1.81 -13.06
CA PRO A 72 17.30 -1.28 -12.34
C PRO A 72 17.11 0.21 -12.57
N TYR A 73 18.17 0.94 -12.93
CA TYR A 73 18.14 2.40 -13.10
C TYR A 73 18.34 2.83 -14.56
N PRO A 74 17.67 3.91 -15.01
CA PRO A 74 16.68 4.69 -14.26
C PRO A 74 15.33 3.97 -14.16
N MET A 75 14.69 4.05 -12.98
CA MET A 75 13.34 3.53 -12.79
C MET A 75 12.32 4.63 -12.47
N ARG A 76 11.06 4.39 -12.83
CA ARG A 76 9.93 5.26 -12.53
C ARG A 76 9.27 4.81 -11.23
N LEU A 77 9.05 5.74 -10.30
CA LEU A 77 8.40 5.49 -9.03
C LEU A 77 6.96 6.01 -9.04
N GLY A 78 6.10 5.43 -8.21
CA GLY A 78 4.73 5.86 -8.00
C GLY A 78 3.69 4.89 -8.52
N TYR A 79 2.51 4.90 -7.86
CA TYR A 79 1.32 4.15 -8.25
C TYR A 79 0.02 4.74 -7.66
N GLU A 80 0.07 5.98 -7.18
CA GLU A 80 -1.06 6.74 -6.62
C GLU A 80 -1.13 8.10 -7.31
N TRP A 81 -1.56 8.10 -8.57
CA TRP A 81 -1.58 9.29 -9.40
C TRP A 81 -3.00 9.76 -9.69
N VAL A 82 -3.27 11.04 -9.50
CA VAL A 82 -4.56 11.69 -9.76
C VAL A 82 -4.38 12.78 -10.79
N GLY A 83 -5.20 12.76 -11.83
CA GLY A 83 -5.14 13.77 -12.88
C GLY A 83 -6.51 14.20 -13.39
N ARG A 84 -6.48 15.22 -14.23
CA ARG A 84 -7.63 15.75 -14.95
C ARG A 84 -7.51 15.44 -16.43
N VAL A 85 -8.54 14.86 -17.01
CA VAL A 85 -8.62 14.57 -18.44
C VAL A 85 -8.56 15.88 -19.24
N ARG A 86 -7.66 15.94 -20.22
CA ARG A 86 -7.44 17.11 -21.09
C ARG A 86 -7.73 16.81 -22.55
N ALA A 87 -7.61 15.56 -22.96
CA ALA A 87 -7.95 15.14 -24.31
C ALA A 87 -8.49 13.72 -24.31
N VAL A 88 -9.41 13.43 -25.20
CA VAL A 88 -10.10 12.15 -25.33
C VAL A 88 -10.12 11.78 -26.82
N GLY A 89 -9.68 10.58 -27.15
CA GLY A 89 -9.72 10.04 -28.50
C GLY A 89 -11.17 9.78 -28.96
N PRO A 90 -11.44 9.80 -30.27
CA PRO A 90 -12.81 9.75 -30.80
C PRO A 90 -13.55 8.43 -30.51
N ASP A 91 -12.83 7.35 -30.23
CA ASP A 91 -13.43 6.03 -29.95
C ASP A 91 -13.72 5.80 -28.47
N VAL A 92 -13.25 6.70 -27.59
CA VAL A 92 -13.47 6.61 -26.13
C VAL A 92 -14.92 6.91 -25.79
N ARG A 93 -15.48 6.16 -24.84
CA ARG A 93 -16.83 6.37 -24.28
C ARG A 93 -16.76 6.38 -22.75
N GLY A 94 -17.66 7.17 -22.13
CA GLY A 94 -17.83 7.19 -20.68
C GLY A 94 -16.78 7.99 -19.91
N ILE A 95 -15.91 8.73 -20.59
CA ILE A 95 -14.97 9.71 -20.02
C ILE A 95 -14.98 10.97 -20.87
N GLU A 96 -14.96 12.12 -20.22
CA GLU A 96 -15.01 13.42 -20.85
C GLU A 96 -13.84 14.32 -20.41
N VAL A 97 -13.55 15.33 -21.24
CA VAL A 97 -12.58 16.37 -20.85
C VAL A 97 -13.08 17.08 -19.60
N GLY A 98 -12.21 17.19 -18.59
CA GLY A 98 -12.55 17.76 -17.29
C GLY A 98 -12.74 16.70 -16.19
N ASP A 99 -13.01 15.45 -16.52
CA ASP A 99 -13.11 14.37 -15.55
C ASP A 99 -11.81 14.21 -14.77
N ARG A 100 -11.93 13.82 -13.50
CA ARG A 100 -10.79 13.44 -12.68
C ARG A 100 -10.66 11.93 -12.68
N VAL A 101 -9.40 11.47 -12.79
CA VAL A 101 -9.08 10.05 -12.84
C VAL A 101 -7.99 9.70 -11.84
N HIS A 102 -8.07 8.50 -11.28
CA HIS A 102 -6.98 7.90 -10.52
C HIS A 102 -6.31 6.81 -11.36
N LEU A 103 -4.98 6.87 -11.46
CA LEU A 103 -4.16 5.90 -12.18
C LEU A 103 -3.15 5.23 -11.23
N THR A 104 -2.96 3.92 -11.40
CA THR A 104 -1.85 3.20 -10.74
C THR A 104 -0.59 3.27 -11.61
N LEU A 105 -0.13 4.48 -11.85
CA LEU A 105 0.99 4.81 -12.74
C LEU A 105 2.00 5.74 -12.04
N PRO A 106 3.25 5.83 -12.57
CA PRO A 106 4.32 6.59 -11.94
C PRO A 106 4.06 8.10 -11.84
N HIS A 107 4.86 8.76 -10.99
CA HIS A 107 4.85 10.21 -10.81
C HIS A 107 5.36 10.94 -12.05
N ARG A 108 4.48 11.63 -12.76
CA ARG A 108 4.81 12.50 -13.91
C ARG A 108 3.67 13.46 -14.24
N GLU A 109 3.95 14.48 -15.04
CA GLU A 109 2.99 15.55 -15.31
C GLU A 109 1.82 15.12 -16.20
N THR A 110 2.01 14.13 -17.08
CA THR A 110 0.94 13.64 -17.97
C THR A 110 0.94 12.12 -18.07
N HIS A 111 -0.24 11.53 -18.26
CA HIS A 111 -0.40 10.15 -18.70
C HIS A 111 -1.37 10.08 -19.87
N THR A 112 -0.98 9.30 -20.88
CA THR A 112 -1.88 8.89 -21.97
C THR A 112 -2.11 7.39 -21.81
N VAL A 113 -3.36 6.98 -21.68
CA VAL A 113 -3.76 5.60 -21.36
C VAL A 113 -4.87 5.13 -22.26
N THR A 114 -4.78 3.87 -22.69
CA THR A 114 -5.87 3.20 -23.40
C THR A 114 -6.97 2.82 -22.42
N ILE A 115 -8.22 3.07 -22.83
CA ILE A 115 -9.42 2.72 -22.04
C ILE A 115 -9.96 1.35 -22.46
N ALA A 116 -9.18 0.51 -23.08
CA ALA A 116 -9.58 -0.88 -23.29
C ALA A 116 -9.87 -1.52 -21.95
N ASP A 117 -11.14 -1.79 -21.72
CA ASP A 117 -11.69 -2.29 -20.46
C ASP A 117 -11.40 -3.79 -20.37
N GLU A 118 -10.22 -4.12 -19.87
CA GLU A 118 -9.95 -5.48 -19.47
C GLU A 118 -9.47 -5.50 -18.03
N LEU A 119 -9.81 -6.56 -17.34
CA LEU A 119 -9.51 -6.93 -15.97
C LEU A 119 -8.17 -6.37 -15.47
N GLY A 120 -8.21 -5.22 -14.81
CA GLY A 120 -7.02 -4.61 -14.25
C GLY A 120 -6.63 -3.26 -14.85
N ALA A 121 -7.52 -2.59 -15.58
CA ALA A 121 -7.29 -1.22 -16.05
C ALA A 121 -6.68 -0.34 -14.93
N PRO A 122 -5.60 0.38 -15.20
CA PRO A 122 -4.91 1.16 -14.19
C PRO A 122 -5.69 2.41 -13.75
N TRP A 123 -6.86 2.68 -14.32
CA TRP A 123 -7.61 3.92 -14.14
C TRP A 123 -8.98 3.73 -13.46
N LEU A 124 -9.45 4.77 -12.78
CA LEU A 124 -10.82 4.93 -12.27
C LEU A 124 -11.22 6.40 -12.42
N VAL A 125 -12.45 6.66 -12.88
CA VAL A 125 -13.04 8.00 -12.84
C VAL A 125 -13.44 8.32 -11.41
N LEU A 126 -13.06 9.50 -10.93
CA LEU A 126 -13.32 9.94 -9.57
C LEU A 126 -14.62 10.72 -9.50
N PRO A 127 -15.53 10.40 -8.58
CA PRO A 127 -16.70 11.22 -8.27
C PRO A 127 -16.28 12.62 -7.78
N LYS A 128 -17.18 13.59 -7.93
CA LYS A 128 -16.91 14.98 -7.52
C LYS A 128 -16.67 15.12 -6.02
N GLU A 129 -17.28 14.26 -5.24
CA GLU A 129 -17.24 14.22 -3.77
C GLU A 129 -15.87 13.78 -3.23
N VAL A 130 -15.10 13.05 -4.02
CA VAL A 130 -13.76 12.60 -3.59
C VAL A 130 -12.76 13.70 -3.90
N ASP A 131 -12.13 14.25 -2.87
CA ASP A 131 -11.03 15.19 -3.01
C ASP A 131 -9.79 14.53 -3.65
N SER A 132 -9.02 15.30 -4.43
CA SER A 132 -7.87 14.77 -5.18
C SER A 132 -6.76 14.26 -4.25
N ASP A 133 -6.55 14.90 -3.10
CA ASP A 133 -5.55 14.45 -2.14
C ASP A 133 -5.98 13.13 -1.48
N ARG A 134 -7.26 13.02 -1.06
CA ARG A 134 -7.82 11.75 -0.55
C ARG A 134 -7.73 10.65 -1.61
N ALA A 135 -7.95 10.98 -2.88
CA ALA A 135 -7.84 10.02 -3.98
C ALA A 135 -6.43 9.45 -4.14
N THR A 136 -5.37 10.14 -3.69
CA THR A 136 -4.00 9.59 -3.66
C THR A 136 -3.81 8.45 -2.65
N LEU A 137 -4.84 8.05 -1.93
CA LEU A 137 -4.86 6.90 -1.02
C LEU A 137 -5.68 5.72 -1.60
N LEU A 138 -6.26 5.85 -2.80
CA LEU A 138 -7.19 4.85 -3.33
C LEU A 138 -6.57 3.47 -3.48
N GLN A 139 -5.38 3.38 -4.06
CA GLN A 139 -4.67 2.09 -4.17
C GLN A 139 -4.20 1.60 -2.80
N SER A 140 -3.85 2.51 -1.89
CA SER A 140 -3.51 2.16 -0.51
C SER A 140 -4.69 1.53 0.24
N VAL A 141 -5.91 2.07 0.06
CA VAL A 141 -7.14 1.46 0.59
C VAL A 141 -7.38 0.10 -0.02
N ALA A 142 -7.21 -0.06 -1.34
CA ALA A 142 -7.38 -1.35 -2.02
C ALA A 142 -6.38 -2.41 -1.50
N ILE A 143 -5.11 -2.03 -1.27
CA ILE A 143 -4.09 -2.93 -0.71
C ILE A 143 -4.45 -3.35 0.73
N ALA A 144 -4.83 -2.40 1.58
CA ALA A 144 -5.23 -2.70 2.96
C ALA A 144 -6.50 -3.56 3.00
N LEU A 145 -7.48 -3.28 2.12
CA LEU A 145 -8.71 -4.07 2.00
C LEU A 145 -8.40 -5.50 1.55
N GLN A 146 -7.49 -5.70 0.60
CA GLN A 146 -7.06 -7.03 0.21
C GLN A 146 -6.44 -7.80 1.38
N ALA A 147 -5.57 -7.17 2.17
CA ALA A 147 -4.95 -7.83 3.32
C ALA A 147 -6.01 -8.25 4.37
N VAL A 148 -7.03 -7.43 4.58
CA VAL A 148 -8.18 -7.76 5.45
C VAL A 148 -9.01 -8.91 4.88
N HIS A 149 -9.21 -8.97 3.56
CA HIS A 149 -9.87 -10.13 2.90
C HIS A 149 -9.02 -11.40 3.01
N ASP A 150 -7.71 -11.30 2.78
CA ASP A 150 -6.79 -12.45 2.91
C ASP A 150 -6.74 -12.99 4.34
N ALA A 151 -7.04 -12.15 5.34
CA ALA A 151 -7.21 -12.51 6.73
C ALA A 151 -8.51 -13.30 7.01
N ARG A 152 -9.49 -13.24 6.11
CA ARG A 152 -10.81 -13.88 6.25
C ARG A 152 -11.53 -13.53 7.55
N LEU A 153 -11.50 -12.25 7.91
CA LEU A 153 -12.11 -11.76 9.15
C LEU A 153 -13.59 -12.09 9.22
N LYS A 154 -14.01 -12.51 10.39
CA LYS A 154 -15.39 -12.76 10.76
C LYS A 154 -15.86 -11.80 11.83
N VAL A 155 -17.15 -11.55 11.90
CA VAL A 155 -17.74 -10.77 12.99
C VAL A 155 -17.41 -11.44 14.32
N GLY A 156 -16.80 -10.68 15.23
CA GLY A 156 -16.39 -11.15 16.55
C GLY A 156 -14.90 -11.51 16.65
N ASP A 157 -14.15 -11.60 15.55
CA ASP A 157 -12.71 -11.87 15.57
C ASP A 157 -11.94 -10.76 16.30
N ARG A 158 -10.83 -11.13 16.91
CA ARG A 158 -9.83 -10.24 17.49
C ARG A 158 -8.65 -10.15 16.56
N VAL A 159 -8.18 -8.94 16.32
CA VAL A 159 -7.16 -8.66 15.30
C VAL A 159 -5.97 -7.92 15.92
N ALA A 160 -4.75 -8.27 15.50
CA ALA A 160 -3.55 -7.49 15.80
C ALA A 160 -2.97 -6.93 14.50
N ILE A 161 -2.69 -5.62 14.46
CA ILE A 161 -2.11 -4.92 13.31
C ILE A 161 -0.70 -4.47 13.67
N PHE A 162 0.29 -4.89 12.89
CA PHE A 162 1.69 -4.52 13.05
C PHE A 162 2.15 -3.58 11.94
N GLY A 163 2.75 -2.44 12.33
CA GLY A 163 3.15 -1.39 11.40
C GLY A 163 1.99 -0.45 11.06
N LEU A 164 1.95 0.73 11.71
CA LEU A 164 0.90 1.72 11.55
C LEU A 164 1.29 2.84 10.57
N GLY A 165 1.85 2.45 9.43
CA GLY A 165 1.91 3.30 8.26
C GLY A 165 0.52 3.48 7.64
N ALA A 166 0.42 4.08 6.46
CA ALA A 166 -0.88 4.30 5.81
C ALA A 166 -1.70 3.00 5.69
N PHE A 167 -1.09 1.89 5.30
CA PHE A 167 -1.81 0.61 5.15
C PHE A 167 -2.30 0.06 6.50
N GLY A 168 -1.46 0.09 7.56
CA GLY A 168 -1.86 -0.41 8.86
C GLY A 168 -2.97 0.40 9.50
N LEU A 169 -2.93 1.74 9.42
CA LEU A 169 -4.00 2.60 9.91
C LEU A 169 -5.31 2.41 9.15
N LEU A 170 -5.25 2.19 7.83
CA LEU A 170 -6.41 1.79 7.04
C LEU A 170 -6.93 0.42 7.45
N ALA A 171 -6.04 -0.53 7.71
CA ALA A 171 -6.42 -1.87 8.15
C ALA A 171 -7.09 -1.88 9.54
N VAL A 172 -6.72 -0.99 10.46
CA VAL A 172 -7.44 -0.79 11.73
C VAL A 172 -8.91 -0.47 11.47
N GLN A 173 -9.19 0.55 10.65
CA GLN A 173 -10.53 0.95 10.30
C GLN A 173 -11.30 -0.14 9.53
N LEU A 174 -10.66 -0.75 8.53
CA LEU A 174 -11.24 -1.83 7.73
C LEU A 174 -11.55 -3.07 8.56
N SER A 175 -10.71 -3.42 9.53
CA SER A 175 -10.97 -4.53 10.47
C SER A 175 -12.23 -4.27 11.29
N ARG A 176 -12.41 -3.05 11.78
CA ARG A 176 -13.66 -2.64 12.47
C ARG A 176 -14.88 -2.73 11.57
N LEU A 177 -14.79 -2.21 10.34
CA LEU A 177 -15.87 -2.32 9.36
C LEU A 177 -16.20 -3.78 9.00
N SER A 178 -15.21 -4.67 9.07
CA SER A 178 -15.39 -6.11 8.83
C SER A 178 -15.91 -6.88 10.06
N GLY A 179 -16.12 -6.20 11.19
CA GLY A 179 -16.75 -6.78 12.38
C GLY A 179 -15.78 -7.28 13.45
N ALA A 180 -14.50 -6.87 13.42
CA ALA A 180 -13.55 -7.18 14.48
C ALA A 180 -14.07 -6.65 15.83
N SER A 181 -14.14 -7.53 16.83
CA SER A 181 -14.61 -7.20 18.19
C SER A 181 -13.53 -6.49 19.02
N TRP A 182 -12.27 -6.72 18.68
CA TRP A 182 -11.11 -6.13 19.35
C TRP A 182 -9.96 -5.95 18.39
N VAL A 183 -9.26 -4.81 18.47
CA VAL A 183 -8.12 -4.50 17.58
C VAL A 183 -6.94 -4.03 18.43
N ALA A 184 -5.80 -4.74 18.34
CA ALA A 184 -4.51 -4.26 18.82
C ALA A 184 -3.73 -3.63 17.66
N ALA A 185 -2.93 -2.61 17.96
CA ALA A 185 -2.13 -1.90 16.96
C ALA A 185 -0.72 -1.61 17.50
N VAL A 186 0.30 -1.97 16.71
CA VAL A 186 1.71 -1.96 17.11
C VAL A 186 2.53 -1.07 16.18
N ASP A 187 3.20 -0.07 16.71
CA ASP A 187 4.16 0.78 15.96
C ASP A 187 5.08 1.51 16.95
N PRO A 188 6.38 1.72 16.66
CA PRO A 188 7.27 2.49 17.53
C PRO A 188 6.91 3.99 17.60
N VAL A 189 6.19 4.54 16.61
CA VAL A 189 5.85 5.96 16.53
C VAL A 189 4.60 6.27 17.35
N ALA A 190 4.73 7.02 18.44
CA ALA A 190 3.63 7.36 19.35
C ALA A 190 2.42 8.00 18.61
N GLY A 191 2.66 9.01 17.76
CA GLY A 191 1.58 9.68 17.02
C GLY A 191 0.79 8.75 16.09
N ARG A 192 1.40 7.68 15.57
CA ARG A 192 0.69 6.65 14.79
C ARG A 192 -0.16 5.76 15.68
N ARG A 193 0.30 5.45 16.90
CA ARG A 193 -0.49 4.71 17.89
C ARG A 193 -1.71 5.53 18.35
N GLU A 194 -1.54 6.84 18.54
CA GLU A 194 -2.64 7.77 18.87
C GLU A 194 -3.70 7.80 17.75
N LEU A 195 -3.27 7.90 16.48
CA LEU A 195 -4.17 7.79 15.33
C LEU A 195 -4.87 6.42 15.28
N ALA A 196 -4.16 5.32 15.53
CA ALA A 196 -4.79 4.00 15.57
C ALA A 196 -5.89 3.92 16.65
N THR A 197 -5.67 4.52 17.82
CA THR A 197 -6.70 4.60 18.88
C THR A 197 -7.91 5.40 18.39
N SER A 198 -7.72 6.56 17.74
CA SER A 198 -8.83 7.36 17.21
C SER A 198 -9.58 6.63 16.10
N PHE A 199 -8.93 5.73 15.37
CA PHE A 199 -9.52 4.90 14.32
C PHE A 199 -10.13 3.59 14.84
N GLY A 200 -10.13 3.38 16.15
CA GLY A 200 -10.83 2.27 16.78
C GLY A 200 -9.93 1.13 17.27
N ALA A 201 -8.61 1.30 17.39
CA ALA A 201 -7.79 0.33 18.10
C ALA A 201 -8.10 0.40 19.60
N ASP A 202 -8.34 -0.75 20.25
CA ASP A 202 -8.61 -0.87 21.68
C ASP A 202 -7.32 -0.92 22.50
N TYR A 203 -6.24 -1.39 21.89
CA TYR A 203 -4.97 -1.60 22.55
C TYR A 203 -3.82 -1.21 21.65
N THR A 204 -2.93 -0.36 22.11
CA THR A 204 -1.77 0.07 21.32
C THR A 204 -0.48 -0.21 22.07
N LEU A 205 0.57 -0.61 21.34
CA LEU A 205 1.85 -1.01 21.91
C LEU A 205 3.03 -0.40 21.15
N ASP A 206 4.03 -0.01 21.94
CA ASP A 206 5.36 0.29 21.46
C ASP A 206 6.20 -1.00 21.46
N PRO A 207 6.68 -1.46 20.30
CA PRO A 207 7.45 -2.71 20.23
C PRO A 207 8.79 -2.64 20.97
N ASP A 208 9.31 -1.44 21.23
CA ASP A 208 10.59 -1.27 21.93
C ASP A 208 10.43 -1.27 23.45
N SER A 209 9.19 -1.26 23.96
CA SER A 209 8.90 -1.13 25.40
C SER A 209 8.61 -2.44 26.11
N CYS A 210 8.27 -3.53 25.40
CA CYS A 210 7.82 -4.78 26.02
C CYS A 210 7.94 -5.99 25.09
N ASP A 211 7.70 -7.19 25.64
CA ASP A 211 7.47 -8.42 24.85
C ASP A 211 6.08 -8.34 24.20
N VAL A 212 6.03 -7.87 22.96
CA VAL A 212 4.80 -7.54 22.23
C VAL A 212 3.90 -8.75 22.04
N GLY A 213 4.45 -9.86 21.55
CA GLY A 213 3.66 -11.07 21.30
C GLY A 213 2.95 -11.55 22.56
N ARG A 214 3.67 -11.56 23.69
CA ARG A 214 3.11 -11.92 25.00
C ARG A 214 2.07 -10.91 25.49
N ALA A 215 2.38 -9.61 25.38
CA ALA A 215 1.50 -8.55 25.88
C ALA A 215 0.15 -8.57 25.15
N ILE A 216 0.15 -8.70 23.83
CA ILE A 216 -1.08 -8.81 23.01
C ILE A 216 -1.85 -10.07 23.39
N LYS A 217 -1.17 -11.21 23.53
CA LYS A 217 -1.80 -12.49 23.86
C LYS A 217 -2.51 -12.45 25.20
N LEU A 218 -1.92 -11.79 26.19
CA LEU A 218 -2.54 -11.59 27.50
C LEU A 218 -3.71 -10.60 27.46
N ALA A 219 -3.55 -9.48 26.75
CA ALA A 219 -4.59 -8.45 26.64
C ALA A 219 -5.82 -8.93 25.86
N ALA A 220 -5.62 -9.68 24.79
CA ALA A 220 -6.71 -10.26 24.02
C ALA A 220 -7.50 -11.31 24.83
N GLY A 221 -6.88 -12.00 25.79
CA GLY A 221 -7.46 -13.15 26.45
C GLY A 221 -7.65 -14.36 25.51
N SER A 222 -8.27 -15.41 26.00
CA SER A 222 -8.62 -16.61 25.21
C SER A 222 -7.49 -17.18 24.32
N GLY A 223 -6.23 -16.99 24.73
CA GLY A 223 -5.04 -17.51 24.03
C GLY A 223 -4.49 -16.60 22.93
N GLY A 224 -5.03 -15.40 22.72
CA GLY A 224 -4.56 -14.40 21.76
C GLY A 224 -5.60 -14.00 20.71
N PRO A 225 -5.26 -13.06 19.81
CA PRO A 225 -6.10 -12.71 18.66
C PRO A 225 -6.23 -13.86 17.65
N ASP A 226 -7.34 -13.88 16.92
CA ASP A 226 -7.61 -14.87 15.86
C ASP A 226 -6.71 -14.61 14.64
N VAL A 227 -6.43 -13.34 14.38
CA VAL A 227 -5.69 -12.86 13.21
C VAL A 227 -4.65 -11.82 13.59
N ALA A 228 -3.48 -11.88 12.94
CA ALA A 228 -2.54 -10.76 12.90
C ALA A 228 -2.26 -10.36 11.44
N ILE A 229 -2.16 -9.06 11.17
CA ILE A 229 -1.80 -8.52 9.86
C ILE A 229 -0.54 -7.66 10.01
N GLU A 230 0.51 -7.98 9.25
CA GLU A 230 1.81 -7.34 9.33
C GLU A 230 2.08 -6.49 8.08
N PHE A 231 2.23 -5.17 8.25
CA PHE A 231 2.48 -4.19 7.18
C PHE A 231 3.85 -3.52 7.23
N SER A 232 4.64 -3.75 8.28
CA SER A 232 5.94 -3.07 8.40
C SER A 232 7.01 -3.63 7.47
N GLY A 233 6.85 -4.88 7.01
CA GLY A 233 7.84 -5.60 6.24
C GLY A 233 9.09 -5.98 7.05
N ARG A 234 9.02 -5.97 8.38
CA ARG A 234 10.11 -6.37 9.26
C ARG A 234 9.93 -7.80 9.73
N PHE A 235 10.92 -8.65 9.53
CA PHE A 235 10.87 -10.05 9.99
C PHE A 235 10.67 -10.18 11.51
N ALA A 236 11.25 -9.26 12.29
CA ALA A 236 11.01 -9.20 13.74
C ALA A 236 9.53 -8.93 14.08
N ALA A 237 8.86 -8.04 13.35
CA ALA A 237 7.42 -7.78 13.55
C ALA A 237 6.56 -8.98 13.11
N LEU A 238 6.92 -9.63 12.00
CA LEU A 238 6.26 -10.86 11.55
C LEU A 238 6.38 -11.98 12.60
N ARG A 239 7.54 -12.10 13.24
CA ARG A 239 7.74 -13.04 14.35
C ARG A 239 6.81 -12.70 15.51
N GLU A 240 6.74 -11.46 15.94
CA GLU A 240 5.83 -11.05 17.03
C GLU A 240 4.35 -11.26 16.65
N ALA A 241 3.99 -11.09 15.38
CA ALA A 241 2.67 -11.42 14.86
C ALA A 241 2.36 -12.94 15.02
N MET A 242 3.32 -13.81 14.71
CA MET A 242 3.17 -15.25 14.94
C MET A 242 3.09 -15.61 16.42
N ARG A 243 3.83 -14.91 17.28
CA ARG A 243 3.83 -15.14 18.72
C ARG A 243 2.52 -14.75 19.39
N CYS A 244 1.84 -13.71 18.88
CA CYS A 244 0.64 -13.20 19.53
C CYS A 244 -0.65 -13.94 19.20
N VAL A 245 -0.77 -14.58 18.03
CA VAL A 245 -2.05 -15.19 17.62
C VAL A 245 -2.38 -16.47 18.39
N ALA A 246 -3.65 -16.78 18.41
CA ALA A 246 -4.20 -17.98 19.07
C ALA A 246 -3.78 -19.28 18.37
N LEU A 247 -4.09 -20.42 18.99
CA LEU A 247 -3.93 -21.73 18.39
C LEU A 247 -4.72 -21.81 17.06
N ALA A 248 -4.08 -22.27 16.00
CA ALA A 248 -4.60 -22.33 14.63
C ALA A 248 -4.96 -20.95 14.04
N GLY A 249 -4.46 -19.86 14.63
CA GLY A 249 -4.67 -18.50 14.15
C GLY A 249 -4.00 -18.21 12.81
N THR A 250 -4.38 -17.10 12.20
CA THR A 250 -3.88 -16.67 10.89
C THR A 250 -2.99 -15.45 11.02
N VAL A 251 -1.84 -15.48 10.34
CA VAL A 251 -0.95 -14.33 10.17
C VAL A 251 -0.88 -13.95 8.70
N VAL A 252 -1.23 -12.70 8.39
CA VAL A 252 -1.13 -12.15 7.03
C VAL A 252 0.14 -11.31 6.90
N ALA A 253 1.06 -11.76 6.07
CA ALA A 253 2.28 -11.04 5.72
C ALA A 253 1.96 -10.11 4.54
N ALA A 254 1.64 -8.86 4.82
CA ALA A 254 1.26 -7.83 3.85
C ALA A 254 2.36 -6.78 3.63
N GLY A 255 3.40 -6.79 4.44
CA GLY A 255 4.57 -5.93 4.29
C GLY A 255 5.44 -6.34 3.09
N PHE A 256 6.26 -5.40 2.60
CA PHE A 256 7.29 -5.69 1.61
C PHE A 256 8.59 -6.04 2.34
N TYR A 257 8.86 -7.35 2.45
CA TYR A 257 10.03 -7.86 3.18
C TYR A 257 11.27 -7.78 2.30
N ILE A 258 12.34 -7.20 2.84
CA ILE A 258 13.62 -7.00 2.17
C ILE A 258 14.72 -7.69 2.97
N GLY A 259 15.70 -8.26 2.25
CA GLY A 259 16.81 -8.96 2.85
C GLY A 259 16.48 -10.39 3.27
N ASP A 260 17.34 -10.97 4.10
CA ASP A 260 17.21 -12.32 4.60
C ASP A 260 16.56 -12.33 5.99
N ALA A 261 15.57 -13.19 6.16
CA ALA A 261 14.94 -13.44 7.45
C ALA A 261 15.95 -14.05 8.47
N GLY A 262 16.96 -14.73 8.01
CA GLY A 262 17.92 -15.44 8.86
C GLY A 262 17.23 -16.29 9.91
N SER A 263 17.66 -16.16 11.17
CA SER A 263 17.05 -16.85 12.32
C SER A 263 15.83 -16.14 12.91
N ASP A 264 15.41 -15.00 12.37
CA ASP A 264 14.40 -14.14 13.00
C ASP A 264 13.02 -14.78 13.07
N LEU A 265 12.62 -15.55 12.06
CA LEU A 265 11.27 -16.13 12.02
C LEU A 265 11.05 -17.28 12.99
N ARG A 266 12.08 -18.04 13.35
CA ARG A 266 12.01 -19.17 14.32
C ARG A 266 10.79 -20.07 14.14
N LEU A 267 10.58 -20.58 12.92
CA LEU A 267 9.38 -21.34 12.56
C LEU A 267 9.15 -22.61 13.40
N GLY A 268 10.17 -23.13 14.05
CA GLY A 268 10.07 -24.26 14.99
C GLY A 268 9.42 -23.93 16.34
N GLU A 269 9.19 -22.66 16.64
CA GLU A 269 8.54 -22.20 17.88
C GLU A 269 7.01 -22.10 17.70
N GLU A 270 6.42 -20.93 17.95
CA GLU A 270 4.95 -20.74 17.96
C GLU A 270 4.30 -21.11 16.64
N PHE A 271 4.96 -20.84 15.48
CA PHE A 271 4.37 -21.20 14.18
C PHE A 271 4.05 -22.70 14.11
N HIS A 272 5.01 -23.55 14.42
CA HIS A 272 4.82 -25.00 14.37
C HIS A 272 3.89 -25.51 15.48
N HIS A 273 4.16 -25.10 16.74
CA HIS A 273 3.46 -25.64 17.90
C HIS A 273 2.00 -25.17 17.99
N ASN A 274 1.71 -23.95 17.51
CA ASN A 274 0.34 -23.42 17.48
C ASN A 274 -0.36 -23.72 16.14
N ARG A 275 0.24 -24.46 15.20
CA ARG A 275 -0.36 -24.82 13.89
C ARG A 275 -0.87 -23.60 13.14
N LEU A 276 -0.08 -22.53 13.07
CA LEU A 276 -0.49 -21.26 12.48
C LEU A 276 -0.60 -21.35 10.97
N THR A 277 -1.47 -20.52 10.40
CA THR A 277 -1.54 -20.26 8.97
C THR A 277 -0.79 -18.97 8.66
N LEU A 278 0.21 -19.00 7.79
CA LEU A 278 0.89 -17.82 7.26
C LEU A 278 0.45 -17.57 5.83
N VAL A 279 -0.09 -16.37 5.57
CA VAL A 279 -0.68 -15.97 4.29
C VAL A 279 0.10 -14.79 3.73
N GLY A 280 0.69 -14.93 2.54
CA GLY A 280 1.23 -13.79 1.80
C GLY A 280 0.09 -12.98 1.17
N SER A 281 0.06 -11.67 1.40
CA SER A 281 -0.90 -10.75 0.78
C SER A 281 -0.19 -9.83 -0.19
N MET A 282 -0.59 -9.88 -1.47
CA MET A 282 0.02 -9.10 -2.55
C MET A 282 -1.03 -8.77 -3.61
N SER A 283 -1.17 -7.50 -3.97
CA SER A 283 -2.16 -6.97 -4.92
C SER A 283 -1.58 -6.65 -6.30
N GLY A 284 -0.59 -7.38 -6.74
CA GLY A 284 0.08 -7.11 -8.02
C GLY A 284 0.38 -8.34 -8.84
N TRP A 285 1.05 -8.12 -9.99
CA TRP A 285 1.70 -9.16 -10.80
C TRP A 285 0.74 -10.25 -11.30
N GLY A 286 -0.54 -9.86 -11.58
CA GLY A 286 -1.54 -10.78 -12.11
C GLY A 286 -1.99 -11.89 -11.15
N ALA A 287 -1.65 -11.79 -9.87
CA ALA A 287 -2.16 -12.75 -8.89
C ALA A 287 -3.69 -12.58 -8.72
N PRO A 288 -4.48 -13.66 -8.83
CA PRO A 288 -5.91 -13.59 -8.59
C PRO A 288 -6.19 -13.30 -7.11
N HIS A 289 -7.31 -12.65 -6.85
CA HIS A 289 -7.80 -12.48 -5.49
C HIS A 289 -8.16 -13.86 -4.89
N ARG A 290 -7.90 -14.06 -3.59
CA ARG A 290 -8.16 -15.35 -2.91
C ARG A 290 -9.64 -15.63 -2.71
N GLU A 291 -10.47 -14.57 -2.59
CA GLU A 291 -11.90 -14.71 -2.39
C GLU A 291 -12.63 -14.78 -3.74
N PRO A 292 -13.48 -15.81 -3.98
CA PRO A 292 -14.26 -15.91 -5.18
C PRO A 292 -15.16 -14.68 -5.42
N GLY A 293 -15.25 -14.25 -6.68
CA GLY A 293 -16.07 -13.09 -7.05
C GLY A 293 -15.42 -11.73 -6.75
N TRP A 294 -14.21 -11.73 -6.26
CA TRP A 294 -13.38 -10.54 -6.14
C TRP A 294 -12.28 -10.54 -7.20
N ASP A 295 -12.06 -9.37 -7.78
CA ASP A 295 -10.96 -9.08 -8.68
C ASP A 295 -10.39 -7.69 -8.35
N ARG A 296 -9.36 -7.29 -9.06
CA ARG A 296 -8.72 -5.99 -8.86
C ARG A 296 -9.68 -4.83 -9.12
N ARG A 297 -10.59 -4.95 -10.10
CA ARG A 297 -11.57 -3.93 -10.44
C ARG A 297 -12.55 -3.72 -9.28
N ARG A 298 -13.16 -4.80 -8.80
CA ARG A 298 -14.09 -4.76 -7.67
C ARG A 298 -13.42 -4.23 -6.40
N LEU A 299 -12.19 -4.64 -6.13
CA LEU A 299 -11.42 -4.18 -4.97
C LEU A 299 -11.21 -2.67 -5.01
N ARG A 300 -10.79 -2.12 -6.16
CA ARG A 300 -10.57 -0.68 -6.34
C ARG A 300 -11.88 0.11 -6.35
N ALA A 301 -12.93 -0.42 -6.96
CA ALA A 301 -14.26 0.19 -6.91
C ALA A 301 -14.79 0.29 -5.48
N THR A 302 -14.61 -0.76 -4.68
CA THR A 302 -14.95 -0.75 -3.25
C THR A 302 -14.10 0.25 -2.47
N ALA A 303 -12.82 0.34 -2.74
CA ALA A 303 -11.93 1.34 -2.13
C ALA A 303 -12.39 2.77 -2.44
N LEU A 304 -12.79 3.03 -3.69
CA LEU A 304 -13.35 4.31 -4.11
C LEU A 304 -14.66 4.63 -3.38
N ASP A 305 -15.56 3.65 -3.26
CA ASP A 305 -16.83 3.79 -2.55
C ASP A 305 -16.64 4.12 -1.07
N LEU A 306 -15.70 3.45 -0.41
CA LEU A 306 -15.33 3.72 1.00
C LEU A 306 -14.81 5.16 1.20
N LEU A 307 -14.02 5.67 0.25
CA LEU A 307 -13.54 7.06 0.28
C LEU A 307 -14.65 8.07 -0.03
N ALA A 308 -15.48 7.79 -1.04
CA ALA A 308 -16.55 8.69 -1.50
C ALA A 308 -17.61 8.90 -0.42
N HIS A 309 -17.95 7.86 0.33
CA HIS A 309 -18.95 7.92 1.40
C HIS A 309 -18.35 8.15 2.80
N SER A 310 -17.10 8.60 2.88
CA SER A 310 -16.39 8.90 4.15
C SER A 310 -16.51 7.76 5.18
N ARG A 311 -16.49 6.50 4.71
CA ARG A 311 -16.50 5.31 5.58
C ARG A 311 -15.14 5.08 6.22
N LEU A 312 -14.11 5.72 5.69
CA LEU A 312 -12.75 5.75 6.23
C LEU A 312 -12.37 7.20 6.51
N ASP A 313 -11.84 7.45 7.69
CA ASP A 313 -11.21 8.71 8.02
C ASP A 313 -9.76 8.70 7.51
N VAL A 314 -9.50 9.51 6.51
CA VAL A 314 -8.18 9.62 5.86
C VAL A 314 -7.59 11.03 5.91
N ASP A 315 -8.25 11.98 6.56
CA ASP A 315 -7.83 13.38 6.58
C ASP A 315 -6.48 13.56 7.30
N ALA A 316 -6.29 12.85 8.39
CA ALA A 316 -5.03 12.86 9.15
C ALA A 316 -3.85 12.18 8.44
N PHE A 317 -4.10 11.48 7.32
CA PHE A 317 -3.04 10.78 6.59
C PHE A 317 -2.12 11.73 5.82
N ILE A 318 -2.68 12.82 5.27
CA ILE A 318 -1.93 13.74 4.40
C ILE A 318 -1.16 14.73 5.26
N THR A 319 0.09 14.41 5.54
CA THR A 319 0.94 15.21 6.42
C THR A 319 1.71 16.31 5.70
N HIS A 320 2.02 16.11 4.42
CA HIS A 320 2.82 17.06 3.64
C HIS A 320 2.32 17.16 2.21
N ARG A 321 2.37 18.38 1.67
CA ARG A 321 2.19 18.67 0.24
C ARG A 321 3.46 19.32 -0.26
N VAL A 322 4.08 18.72 -1.28
CA VAL A 322 5.36 19.15 -1.83
C VAL A 322 5.19 19.37 -3.34
N PRO A 323 5.61 20.51 -3.90
CA PRO A 323 5.59 20.71 -5.35
C PRO A 323 6.39 19.63 -6.08
N PHE A 324 5.87 19.12 -7.19
CA PHE A 324 6.49 18.03 -7.96
C PHE A 324 7.97 18.29 -8.32
N PRO A 325 8.40 19.53 -8.70
CA PRO A 325 9.82 19.82 -8.92
C PRO A 325 10.72 19.60 -7.69
N GLN A 326 10.13 19.60 -6.48
CA GLN A 326 10.84 19.38 -5.20
C GLN A 326 10.71 17.94 -4.71
N ALA A 327 10.30 16.99 -5.56
CA ALA A 327 10.08 15.60 -5.16
C ALA A 327 11.29 14.94 -4.48
N ALA A 328 12.52 15.31 -4.86
CA ALA A 328 13.74 14.82 -4.18
C ALA A 328 13.73 15.13 -2.67
N GLU A 329 13.26 16.31 -2.28
CA GLU A 329 13.15 16.72 -0.87
C GLU A 329 12.08 15.89 -0.13
N ALA A 330 10.97 15.56 -0.83
CA ALA A 330 9.93 14.71 -0.30
C ALA A 330 10.44 13.31 0.05
N TYR A 331 11.18 12.66 -0.86
CA TYR A 331 11.79 11.36 -0.58
C TYR A 331 12.82 11.42 0.54
N GLN A 332 13.66 12.48 0.58
CA GLN A 332 14.61 12.68 1.67
C GLN A 332 13.93 12.89 3.03
N LEU A 333 12.83 13.62 3.07
CA LEU A 333 12.02 13.81 4.28
C LEU A 333 11.53 12.47 4.84
N ILE A 334 10.93 11.64 3.97
CA ILE A 334 10.39 10.34 4.36
C ILE A 334 11.52 9.40 4.81
N ASP A 335 12.65 9.38 4.10
CA ASP A 335 13.80 8.52 4.42
C ASP A 335 14.44 8.88 5.77
N ARG A 336 14.67 10.18 6.02
CA ARG A 336 15.37 10.66 7.21
C ARG A 336 14.48 10.82 8.43
N ARG A 337 13.17 11.04 8.24
CA ARG A 337 12.21 11.35 9.33
C ARG A 337 10.90 10.58 9.17
N PRO A 338 10.92 9.23 9.11
CA PRO A 338 9.74 8.41 8.84
C PRO A 338 8.60 8.60 9.88
N GLY A 339 8.95 8.99 11.11
CA GLY A 339 7.97 9.29 12.16
C GLY A 339 7.27 10.65 12.01
N LYS A 340 7.75 11.53 11.11
CA LYS A 340 7.16 12.86 10.88
C LYS A 340 6.23 12.91 9.68
N SER A 341 6.13 11.82 8.92
CA SER A 341 5.30 11.75 7.72
C SER A 341 4.49 10.46 7.69
N LEU A 342 3.27 10.54 7.15
CA LEU A 342 2.40 9.39 6.95
C LEU A 342 2.02 9.24 5.47
N ARG A 343 1.54 10.32 4.83
CA ARG A 343 1.38 10.44 3.38
C ARG A 343 1.96 11.77 2.93
N VAL A 344 2.87 11.74 1.98
CA VAL A 344 3.39 12.93 1.30
C VAL A 344 2.78 12.95 -0.10
N VAL A 345 2.13 14.06 -0.44
CA VAL A 345 1.48 14.29 -1.74
C VAL A 345 2.34 15.25 -2.57
N LEU A 346 2.68 14.85 -3.78
CA LEU A 346 3.26 15.72 -4.79
C LEU A 346 2.15 16.49 -5.49
N THR A 347 2.29 17.80 -5.63
CA THR A 347 1.32 18.70 -6.29
C THR A 347 1.89 19.22 -7.60
N TYR A 348 1.05 19.33 -8.64
CA TYR A 348 1.47 19.68 -10.01
C TYR A 348 0.89 21.00 -10.48
#